data_604bc32753d64400e581081451ad7246
#
_entry.id   604bc32753d64400e581081451ad7246
#
_cell.length_a   1.000
_cell.length_b   1.000
_cell.length_c   1.000
_cell.angle_alpha   90.00
_cell.angle_beta   90.00
_cell.angle_gamma   90.00
#
_symmetry.space_group_name_H-M   'P 1'
#
loop_
_entity.id
_entity.type
_entity.pdbx_description
1 polymer ?
#
loop_
_entity_poly.entity_id
_entity_poly.type
_entity_poly.pdbx_seq_one_letter_code
_entity_poly.pdbx_strand_id
1 'polypeptide(L)'
;AIMAQTLLLGSYFNIWSRTLGRLSGDEQDAAPDPHGKDKRFADEDWVKNPFFDFLRQAYFVTSDWAEKLVADAEGLDEHTRHKAGFYVRQIASAISPTNFVTTNPQLYRETVASNGANLVRGMKMLAEDIAAGRGDLKLRQTDTSKFAIGQNMALTPGKVLAQSDVCQVIQYDATTDRVLKRPLVICPP
;
A
#
# COMPACT_ATOMS: atom_id res chain seq x y z
N ALA A 1 -17.69 -23.61 -4.01
CA ALA A 1 -16.52 -23.71 -3.09
C ALA A 1 -15.48 -24.72 -3.58
N ILE A 2 -15.81 -26.01 -3.79
CA ILE A 2 -14.87 -27.09 -4.18
C ILE A 2 -14.11 -26.75 -5.49
N MET A 3 -14.83 -26.31 -6.53
CA MET A 3 -14.22 -25.96 -7.82
C MET A 3 -13.22 -24.81 -7.71
N ALA A 4 -13.48 -23.81 -6.89
CA ALA A 4 -12.55 -22.69 -6.66
C ALA A 4 -11.28 -23.14 -5.94
N GLN A 5 -11.39 -24.08 -4.99
CA GLN A 5 -10.24 -24.69 -4.31
C GLN A 5 -9.39 -25.54 -5.25
N THR A 6 -10.04 -26.33 -6.11
CA THR A 6 -9.34 -27.16 -7.11
C THR A 6 -8.54 -26.29 -8.09
N LEU A 7 -9.11 -25.18 -8.54
CA LEU A 7 -8.44 -24.22 -9.41
C LEU A 7 -7.23 -23.57 -8.70
N LEU A 8 -7.38 -23.20 -7.43
CA LEU A 8 -6.27 -22.65 -6.64
C LEU A 8 -5.12 -23.66 -6.51
N LEU A 9 -5.41 -24.90 -6.15
CA LEU A 9 -4.40 -25.97 -6.06
C LEU A 9 -3.71 -26.21 -7.40
N GLY A 10 -4.46 -26.23 -8.51
CA GLY A 10 -3.90 -26.34 -9.85
C GLY A 10 -2.96 -25.18 -10.19
N SER A 11 -3.32 -23.96 -9.81
CA SER A 11 -2.46 -22.78 -9.99
C SER A 11 -1.17 -22.89 -9.18
N TYR A 12 -1.23 -23.32 -7.92
CA TYR A 12 -0.04 -23.55 -7.10
C TYR A 12 0.87 -24.63 -7.68
N PHE A 13 0.30 -25.71 -8.16
CA PHE A 13 1.07 -26.78 -8.79
C PHE A 13 1.81 -26.27 -10.03
N ASN A 14 1.16 -25.48 -10.87
CA ASN A 14 1.77 -24.88 -12.04
C ASN A 14 2.91 -23.92 -11.68
N ILE A 15 2.70 -23.04 -10.69
CA ILE A 15 3.73 -22.11 -10.21
C ILE A 15 4.93 -22.90 -9.68
N TRP A 16 4.69 -23.92 -8.86
CA TRP A 16 5.72 -24.77 -8.28
C TRP A 16 6.53 -25.52 -9.34
N SER A 17 5.85 -26.15 -10.31
CA SER A 17 6.50 -26.87 -11.41
C SER A 17 7.42 -25.97 -12.24
N ARG A 18 6.94 -24.76 -12.57
CA ARG A 18 7.74 -23.76 -13.29
C ARG A 18 8.95 -23.30 -12.50
N THR A 19 8.77 -23.03 -11.21
CA THR A 19 9.86 -22.62 -10.32
C THR A 19 10.94 -23.71 -10.25
N LEU A 20 10.55 -24.96 -10.11
CA LEU A 20 11.50 -26.08 -10.12
C LEU A 20 12.25 -26.20 -11.46
N GLY A 21 11.56 -26.07 -12.60
CA GLY A 21 12.20 -26.06 -13.91
C GLY A 21 13.26 -24.95 -14.00
N ARG A 22 12.93 -23.72 -13.60
CA ARG A 22 13.89 -22.60 -13.61
C ARG A 22 15.08 -22.84 -12.67
N LEU A 23 14.86 -23.44 -11.50
CA LEU A 23 15.94 -23.80 -10.58
C LEU A 23 16.84 -24.91 -11.15
N SER A 24 16.31 -25.77 -12.02
CA SER A 24 17.05 -26.85 -12.71
C SER A 24 17.77 -26.38 -13.99
N GLY A 25 17.65 -25.09 -14.34
CA GLY A 25 18.33 -24.50 -15.51
C GLY A 25 17.48 -24.50 -16.78
N ASP A 26 16.20 -24.84 -16.72
CA ASP A 26 15.31 -24.71 -17.88
C ASP A 26 15.05 -23.23 -18.15
N GLU A 27 15.37 -22.75 -19.37
CA GLU A 27 14.99 -21.43 -19.85
C GLU A 27 13.47 -21.38 -20.08
N GLN A 28 12.72 -21.22 -19.01
CA GLN A 28 11.28 -20.95 -19.12
C GLN A 28 11.05 -19.44 -19.01
N ASP A 29 10.32 -18.89 -19.97
CA ASP A 29 9.87 -17.50 -19.94
C ASP A 29 9.10 -17.21 -18.63
N ALA A 30 9.29 -16.01 -18.13
CA ALA A 30 8.49 -15.53 -17.01
C ALA A 30 7.00 -15.66 -17.33
N ALA A 31 6.20 -16.08 -16.34
CA ALA A 31 4.75 -16.18 -16.54
C ALA A 31 4.15 -14.83 -16.96
N PRO A 32 3.11 -14.82 -17.79
CA PRO A 32 2.35 -13.61 -18.05
C PRO A 32 1.96 -12.96 -16.74
N ASP A 33 2.25 -11.68 -16.58
CA ASP A 33 2.00 -10.95 -15.35
C ASP A 33 0.81 -9.99 -15.51
N PRO A 34 -0.41 -10.39 -15.14
CA PRO A 34 -1.58 -9.51 -15.18
C PRO A 34 -1.46 -8.34 -14.19
N HIS A 35 -0.58 -8.44 -13.19
CA HIS A 35 -0.34 -7.46 -12.15
C HIS A 35 0.92 -6.62 -12.35
N GLY A 36 1.54 -6.66 -13.53
CA GLY A 36 2.80 -5.97 -13.86
C GLY A 36 2.82 -4.46 -13.66
N LYS A 37 1.65 -3.86 -13.38
CA LYS A 37 1.53 -2.43 -13.02
C LYS A 37 1.63 -2.16 -11.52
N ASP A 38 1.67 -3.19 -10.67
CA ASP A 38 1.78 -3.03 -9.23
C ASP A 38 3.21 -2.60 -8.85
N LYS A 39 3.34 -1.33 -8.47
CA LYS A 39 4.63 -0.71 -8.14
C LYS A 39 5.34 -1.35 -6.94
N ARG A 40 4.64 -2.11 -6.10
CA ARG A 40 5.25 -2.84 -4.98
C ARG A 40 6.21 -3.93 -5.47
N PHE A 41 6.01 -4.43 -6.68
CA PHE A 41 6.78 -5.48 -7.32
C PHE A 41 7.63 -4.97 -8.48
N ALA A 42 8.06 -3.69 -8.42
CA ALA A 42 8.84 -3.07 -9.49
C ALA A 42 10.31 -3.52 -9.55
N ASP A 43 10.85 -4.07 -8.46
CA ASP A 43 12.22 -4.58 -8.43
C ASP A 43 12.36 -5.79 -9.37
N GLU A 44 13.44 -5.82 -10.14
CA GLU A 44 13.66 -6.85 -11.17
C GLU A 44 13.79 -8.27 -10.61
N ASP A 45 14.23 -8.44 -9.37
CA ASP A 45 14.37 -9.73 -8.73
C ASP A 45 13.02 -10.43 -8.50
N TRP A 46 11.91 -9.69 -8.48
CA TRP A 46 10.58 -10.27 -8.47
C TRP A 46 10.25 -11.13 -9.72
N VAL A 47 11.04 -10.96 -10.77
CA VAL A 47 10.88 -11.72 -12.03
C VAL A 47 12.09 -12.60 -12.30
N LYS A 48 13.31 -12.05 -12.07
CA LYS A 48 14.56 -12.75 -12.41
C LYS A 48 14.90 -13.87 -11.44
N ASN A 49 14.66 -13.67 -10.14
CA ASN A 49 14.96 -14.65 -9.12
C ASN A 49 13.80 -15.64 -8.95
N PRO A 50 13.99 -16.96 -9.17
CA PRO A 50 12.91 -17.96 -9.10
C PRO A 50 12.18 -17.99 -7.76
N PHE A 51 12.86 -17.75 -6.63
CA PHE A 51 12.25 -17.75 -5.30
C PHE A 51 11.29 -16.55 -5.12
N PHE A 52 11.74 -15.35 -5.47
CA PHE A 52 10.90 -14.16 -5.33
C PHE A 52 9.75 -14.17 -6.37
N ASP A 53 10.00 -14.68 -7.56
CA ASP A 53 8.94 -14.85 -8.57
C ASP A 53 7.87 -15.85 -8.09
N PHE A 54 8.26 -16.95 -7.46
CA PHE A 54 7.33 -17.88 -6.82
C PHE A 54 6.46 -17.17 -5.76
N LEU A 55 7.07 -16.40 -4.85
CA LEU A 55 6.35 -15.68 -3.81
C LEU A 55 5.36 -14.66 -4.40
N ARG A 56 5.79 -13.91 -5.41
CA ARG A 56 4.95 -12.94 -6.12
C ARG A 56 3.73 -13.61 -6.74
N GLN A 57 3.95 -14.67 -7.52
CA GLN A 57 2.87 -15.40 -8.19
C GLN A 57 1.91 -16.05 -7.19
N ALA A 58 2.44 -16.70 -6.15
CA ALA A 58 1.64 -17.31 -5.09
C ALA A 58 0.77 -16.26 -4.36
N TYR A 59 1.32 -15.08 -4.08
CA TYR A 59 0.59 -13.97 -3.49
C TYR A 59 -0.57 -13.51 -4.38
N PHE A 60 -0.33 -13.25 -5.66
CA PHE A 60 -1.39 -12.77 -6.56
C PHE A 60 -2.48 -13.84 -6.78
N VAL A 61 -2.09 -15.07 -7.03
CA VAL A 61 -3.06 -16.18 -7.20
C VAL A 61 -3.95 -16.35 -5.96
N THR A 62 -3.37 -16.23 -4.76
CA THR A 62 -4.14 -16.32 -3.50
C THR A 62 -5.06 -15.12 -3.32
N SER A 63 -4.56 -13.93 -3.58
CA SER A 63 -5.33 -12.68 -3.43
C SER A 63 -6.50 -12.63 -4.40
N ASP A 64 -6.28 -12.95 -5.67
CA ASP A 64 -7.31 -13.00 -6.70
C ASP A 64 -8.37 -14.06 -6.38
N TRP A 65 -7.91 -15.23 -5.92
CA TRP A 65 -8.83 -16.29 -5.48
C TRP A 65 -9.71 -15.83 -4.31
N ALA A 66 -9.13 -15.19 -3.30
CA ALA A 66 -9.87 -14.71 -2.13
C ALA A 66 -10.87 -13.60 -2.50
N GLU A 67 -10.47 -12.66 -3.35
CA GLU A 67 -11.38 -11.62 -3.85
C GLU A 67 -12.53 -12.22 -4.67
N LYS A 68 -12.22 -13.17 -5.56
CA LYS A 68 -13.22 -13.86 -6.35
C LYS A 68 -14.18 -14.68 -5.49
N LEU A 69 -13.68 -15.34 -4.44
CA LEU A 69 -14.51 -16.10 -3.52
C LEU A 69 -15.60 -15.22 -2.86
N VAL A 70 -15.25 -13.98 -2.48
CA VAL A 70 -16.20 -13.01 -1.94
C VAL A 70 -17.12 -12.47 -3.02
N ALA A 71 -16.59 -12.17 -4.21
CA ALA A 71 -17.40 -11.65 -5.33
C ALA A 71 -18.49 -12.64 -5.76
N ASP A 72 -18.14 -13.93 -5.81
CA ASP A 72 -19.02 -15.01 -6.26
C ASP A 72 -19.88 -15.63 -5.12
N ALA A 73 -19.75 -15.13 -3.87
CA ALA A 73 -20.49 -15.66 -2.74
C ALA A 73 -22.01 -15.42 -2.89
N GLU A 74 -22.78 -16.50 -2.83
CA GLU A 74 -24.23 -16.44 -2.86
C GLU A 74 -24.81 -16.02 -1.50
N GLY A 75 -25.99 -15.35 -1.52
CA GLY A 75 -26.72 -14.96 -0.30
C GLY A 75 -26.17 -13.74 0.41
N LEU A 76 -25.14 -13.07 -0.13
CA LEU A 76 -24.68 -11.78 0.39
C LEU A 76 -25.40 -10.62 -0.32
N ASP A 77 -25.94 -9.68 0.48
CA ASP A 77 -26.37 -8.40 -0.05
C ASP A 77 -25.18 -7.57 -0.57
N GLU A 78 -25.43 -6.56 -1.38
CA GLU A 78 -24.41 -5.75 -2.02
C GLU A 78 -23.50 -5.03 -1.01
N HIS A 79 -24.07 -4.47 0.07
CA HIS A 79 -23.30 -3.78 1.11
C HIS A 79 -22.35 -4.73 1.83
N THR A 80 -22.83 -5.91 2.24
CA THR A 80 -22.02 -6.94 2.92
C THR A 80 -20.93 -7.46 1.99
N ARG A 81 -21.22 -7.70 0.70
CA ARG A 81 -20.24 -8.10 -0.31
C ARG A 81 -19.14 -7.05 -0.47
N HIS A 82 -19.51 -5.77 -0.58
CA HIS A 82 -18.55 -4.68 -0.69
C HIS A 82 -17.64 -4.59 0.53
N LYS A 83 -18.22 -4.68 1.73
CA LYS A 83 -17.49 -4.66 3.01
C LYS A 83 -16.55 -5.85 3.14
N ALA A 84 -17.00 -7.07 2.82
CA ALA A 84 -16.16 -8.26 2.83
C ALA A 84 -14.99 -8.15 1.83
N GLY A 85 -15.23 -7.69 0.61
CA GLY A 85 -14.21 -7.44 -0.40
C GLY A 85 -13.19 -6.39 0.06
N PHE A 86 -13.62 -5.34 0.75
CA PHE A 86 -12.72 -4.38 1.36
C PHE A 86 -11.77 -5.06 2.36
N TYR A 87 -12.29 -5.84 3.30
CA TYR A 87 -11.45 -6.51 4.29
C TYR A 87 -10.50 -7.54 3.67
N VAL A 88 -10.95 -8.30 2.67
CA VAL A 88 -10.08 -9.25 1.95
C VAL A 88 -8.89 -8.51 1.32
N ARG A 89 -9.12 -7.37 0.65
CA ARG A 89 -8.03 -6.56 0.08
C ARG A 89 -7.10 -5.99 1.16
N GLN A 90 -7.63 -5.56 2.31
CA GLN A 90 -6.79 -5.08 3.44
C GLN A 90 -5.91 -6.20 3.98
N ILE A 91 -6.47 -7.40 4.20
CA ILE A 91 -5.70 -8.57 4.66
C ILE A 91 -4.64 -8.95 3.61
N ALA A 92 -5.02 -9.05 2.34
CA ALA A 92 -4.09 -9.34 1.25
C ALA A 92 -2.94 -8.33 1.22
N SER A 93 -3.24 -7.03 1.32
CA SER A 93 -2.21 -5.99 1.40
C SER A 93 -1.30 -6.15 2.61
N ALA A 94 -1.84 -6.49 3.77
CA ALA A 94 -1.06 -6.67 5.00
C ALA A 94 -0.09 -7.86 4.93
N ILE A 95 -0.49 -8.97 4.29
CA ILE A 95 0.33 -10.18 4.15
C ILE A 95 1.18 -10.18 2.86
N SER A 96 1.19 -9.08 2.11
CA SER A 96 2.02 -8.97 0.90
C SER A 96 3.48 -9.31 1.20
N PRO A 97 4.15 -10.13 0.38
CA PRO A 97 5.57 -10.46 0.57
C PRO A 97 6.47 -9.22 0.50
N THR A 98 6.00 -8.13 -0.06
CA THR A 98 6.73 -6.86 -0.08
C THR A 98 6.88 -6.20 1.30
N ASN A 99 6.12 -6.64 2.30
CA ASN A 99 6.13 -6.05 3.64
C ASN A 99 7.18 -6.67 4.59
N PHE A 100 7.83 -7.76 4.20
CA PHE A 100 8.71 -8.52 5.11
C PHE A 100 10.14 -8.55 4.58
N VAL A 101 11.10 -8.45 5.50
CA VAL A 101 12.54 -8.39 5.19
C VAL A 101 13.01 -9.60 4.39
N THR A 102 12.54 -10.79 4.75
CA THR A 102 12.99 -12.06 4.15
C THR A 102 12.35 -12.35 2.80
N THR A 103 11.25 -11.70 2.48
CA THR A 103 10.48 -11.98 1.26
C THR A 103 10.46 -10.80 0.27
N ASN A 104 10.96 -9.63 0.67
CA ASN A 104 11.14 -8.48 -0.22
C ASN A 104 12.61 -8.42 -0.69
N PRO A 105 12.91 -8.62 -1.98
CA PRO A 105 14.27 -8.66 -2.50
C PRO A 105 15.07 -7.37 -2.25
N GLN A 106 14.45 -6.21 -2.46
CA GLN A 106 15.09 -4.93 -2.24
C GLN A 106 15.43 -4.71 -0.77
N LEU A 107 14.47 -4.97 0.12
CA LEU A 107 14.65 -4.82 1.55
C LEU A 107 15.66 -5.85 2.11
N TYR A 108 15.65 -7.06 1.58
CA TYR A 108 16.63 -8.09 1.93
C TYR A 108 18.06 -7.65 1.58
N ARG A 109 18.30 -7.19 0.34
CA ARG A 109 19.61 -6.68 -0.08
C ARG A 109 20.08 -5.49 0.76
N GLU A 110 19.19 -4.53 1.02
CA GLU A 110 19.51 -3.37 1.88
C GLU A 110 19.87 -3.81 3.32
N THR A 111 19.14 -4.79 3.86
CA THR A 111 19.41 -5.29 5.20
C THR A 111 20.77 -5.98 5.29
N VAL A 112 21.10 -6.79 4.28
CA VAL A 112 22.44 -7.44 4.22
C VAL A 112 23.53 -6.39 4.02
N ALA A 113 23.36 -5.45 3.09
CA ALA A 113 24.35 -4.41 2.78
C ALA A 113 24.61 -3.47 3.97
N SER A 114 23.58 -3.18 4.78
CA SER A 114 23.70 -2.33 5.97
C SER A 114 24.03 -3.10 7.25
N ASN A 115 24.30 -4.41 7.20
CA ASN A 115 24.45 -5.29 8.36
C ASN A 115 23.30 -5.13 9.37
N GLY A 116 22.07 -4.96 8.90
CA GLY A 116 20.86 -4.79 9.71
C GLY A 116 20.65 -3.38 10.28
N ALA A 117 21.51 -2.40 9.97
CA ALA A 117 21.38 -1.05 10.52
C ALA A 117 20.05 -0.35 10.12
N ASN A 118 19.50 -0.67 8.94
CA ASN A 118 18.17 -0.21 8.52
C ASN A 118 17.06 -0.70 9.47
N LEU A 119 17.11 -1.93 9.93
CA LEU A 119 16.14 -2.50 10.86
C LEU A 119 16.25 -1.87 12.26
N VAL A 120 17.47 -1.70 12.75
CA VAL A 120 17.72 -1.01 14.04
C VAL A 120 17.17 0.42 13.99
N ARG A 121 17.42 1.14 12.91
CA ARG A 121 16.88 2.49 12.71
C ARG A 121 15.34 2.49 12.69
N GLY A 122 14.73 1.54 11.96
CA GLY A 122 13.28 1.40 11.90
C GLY A 122 12.65 1.11 13.27
N MET A 123 13.25 0.20 14.03
CA MET A 123 12.78 -0.11 15.39
C MET A 123 12.91 1.08 16.34
N LYS A 124 14.00 1.85 16.24
CA LYS A 124 14.18 3.07 17.02
C LYS A 124 13.08 4.11 16.69
N MET A 125 12.81 4.33 15.40
CA MET A 125 11.75 5.25 14.98
C MET A 125 10.37 4.79 15.48
N LEU A 126 10.07 3.49 15.40
CA LEU A 126 8.84 2.92 15.93
C LEU A 126 8.69 3.14 17.44
N ALA A 127 9.76 2.90 18.21
CA ALA A 127 9.76 3.14 19.65
C ALA A 127 9.53 4.60 20.01
N GLU A 128 10.14 5.53 19.26
CA GLU A 128 9.93 6.96 19.41
C GLU A 128 8.49 7.38 19.10
N ASP A 129 7.87 6.79 18.07
CA ASP A 129 6.47 7.06 17.69
C ASP A 129 5.47 6.55 18.73
N ILE A 130 5.72 5.35 19.30
CA ILE A 130 4.92 4.80 20.40
C ILE A 130 5.05 5.69 21.65
N ALA A 131 6.26 6.12 21.97
CA ALA A 131 6.49 7.02 23.12
C ALA A 131 5.79 8.37 22.94
N ALA A 132 5.86 8.96 21.74
CA ALA A 132 5.15 10.21 21.41
C ALA A 132 3.63 10.05 21.44
N GLY A 133 3.11 8.86 21.12
CA GLY A 133 1.69 8.50 21.17
C GLY A 133 1.19 8.12 22.58
N ARG A 134 2.04 8.13 23.61
CA ARG A 134 1.71 7.70 24.99
C ARG A 134 1.17 6.27 25.07
N GLY A 135 1.71 5.37 24.28
CA GLY A 135 1.29 3.97 24.17
C GLY A 135 0.47 3.66 22.93
N ASP A 136 -0.12 4.66 22.29
CA ASP A 136 -0.75 4.49 20.99
C ASP A 136 0.28 4.69 19.87
N LEU A 137 0.13 3.96 18.76
CA LEU A 137 0.98 4.12 17.60
C LEU A 137 0.60 5.41 16.84
N LYS A 138 1.36 6.48 17.07
CA LYS A 138 1.19 7.76 16.39
C LYS A 138 2.37 8.02 15.46
N LEU A 139 2.26 7.57 14.22
CA LEU A 139 3.32 7.74 13.22
C LEU A 139 3.54 9.24 12.91
N ARG A 140 4.81 9.68 13.03
CA ARG A 140 5.22 11.01 12.62
C ARG A 140 5.32 11.08 11.10
N GLN A 141 4.47 11.87 10.48
CA GLN A 141 4.51 12.10 9.02
C GLN A 141 5.21 13.41 8.66
N THR A 142 5.27 14.34 9.61
CA THR A 142 5.85 15.68 9.41
C THR A 142 6.57 16.14 10.67
N ASP A 143 7.71 16.79 10.51
CA ASP A 143 8.38 17.50 11.59
C ASP A 143 7.65 18.83 11.86
N THR A 144 6.73 18.80 12.81
CA THR A 144 5.91 19.96 13.17
C THR A 144 6.68 21.05 13.91
N SER A 145 7.90 20.78 14.39
CA SER A 145 8.71 21.78 15.13
C SER A 145 9.12 22.96 14.27
N LYS A 146 9.10 22.78 12.94
CA LYS A 146 9.46 23.83 11.96
C LYS A 146 8.28 24.71 11.54
N PHE A 147 7.08 24.41 12.02
CA PHE A 147 5.85 25.11 11.62
C PHE A 147 5.23 25.80 12.81
N ALA A 148 4.97 27.11 12.67
CA ALA A 148 4.30 27.92 13.67
C ALA A 148 3.19 28.76 13.01
N ILE A 149 1.96 28.55 13.49
CA ILE A 149 0.79 29.30 13.01
C ILE A 149 0.99 30.78 13.29
N GLY A 150 0.76 31.61 12.28
CA GLY A 150 0.95 33.09 12.38
C GLY A 150 2.40 33.54 12.19
N GLN A 151 3.37 32.63 12.03
CA GLN A 151 4.77 32.95 11.74
C GLN A 151 5.22 32.51 10.36
N ASN A 152 5.00 31.22 10.03
CA ASN A 152 5.33 30.65 8.74
C ASN A 152 4.23 29.73 8.18
N MET A 153 3.11 29.63 8.88
CA MET A 153 1.86 28.99 8.44
C MET A 153 0.66 29.90 8.67
N ALA A 154 -0.36 29.75 7.83
CA ALA A 154 -1.63 30.48 7.90
C ALA A 154 -1.46 32.03 7.86
N LEU A 155 -0.53 32.49 7.02
CA LEU A 155 -0.21 33.92 6.89
C LEU A 155 -1.08 34.66 5.87
N THR A 156 -1.72 33.95 4.95
CA THR A 156 -2.51 34.57 3.89
C THR A 156 -3.77 35.22 4.49
N PRO A 157 -3.99 36.53 4.34
CA PRO A 157 -5.20 37.19 4.81
C PRO A 157 -6.44 36.60 4.14
N GLY A 158 -7.55 36.61 4.86
CA GLY A 158 -8.80 36.11 4.31
C GLY A 158 -9.97 36.35 5.27
N LYS A 159 -11.16 35.94 4.82
CA LYS A 159 -12.41 36.08 5.57
C LYS A 159 -13.14 34.77 5.63
N VAL A 160 -13.74 34.45 6.76
CA VAL A 160 -14.68 33.36 6.89
C VAL A 160 -15.99 33.75 6.25
N LEU A 161 -16.38 33.08 5.18
CA LEU A 161 -17.65 33.33 4.46
C LEU A 161 -18.82 32.56 5.05
N ALA A 162 -18.56 31.36 5.54
CA ALA A 162 -19.55 30.49 6.16
C ALA A 162 -18.89 29.59 7.20
N GLN A 163 -19.65 29.23 8.23
CA GLN A 163 -19.22 28.34 9.30
C GLN A 163 -20.35 27.39 9.66
N SER A 164 -20.01 26.13 9.87
CA SER A 164 -20.87 25.10 10.45
C SER A 164 -20.14 24.47 11.65
N ASP A 165 -20.78 23.51 12.30
CA ASP A 165 -20.19 22.79 13.44
C ASP A 165 -18.94 21.96 13.05
N VAL A 166 -18.77 21.65 11.78
CA VAL A 166 -17.71 20.74 11.29
C VAL A 166 -16.76 21.38 10.27
N CYS A 167 -17.08 22.56 9.72
CA CYS A 167 -16.21 23.21 8.74
C CYS A 167 -16.37 24.73 8.69
N GLN A 168 -15.34 25.39 8.17
CA GLN A 168 -15.36 26.80 7.81
C GLN A 168 -14.98 26.95 6.34
N VAL A 169 -15.69 27.84 5.64
CA VAL A 169 -15.33 28.25 4.28
C VAL A 169 -14.58 29.57 4.37
N ILE A 170 -13.34 29.57 3.96
CA ILE A 170 -12.44 30.72 4.01
C ILE A 170 -12.20 31.22 2.59
N GLN A 171 -12.41 32.51 2.36
CA GLN A 171 -11.98 33.19 1.14
C GLN A 171 -10.70 33.97 1.44
N TYR A 172 -9.62 33.62 0.77
CA TYR A 172 -8.39 34.36 0.84
C TYR A 172 -8.46 35.65 0.03
N ASP A 173 -7.83 36.69 0.53
CA ASP A 173 -7.73 37.99 -0.15
C ASP A 173 -6.82 37.85 -1.37
N ALA A 174 -7.11 38.63 -2.40
CA ALA A 174 -6.29 38.66 -3.60
C ALA A 174 -4.90 39.26 -3.30
N THR A 175 -3.87 38.61 -3.84
CA THR A 175 -2.46 39.05 -3.78
C THR A 175 -2.02 39.75 -5.07
N THR A 176 -2.92 39.87 -6.06
CA THR A 176 -2.68 40.50 -7.36
C THR A 176 -3.79 41.53 -7.68
N ASP A 177 -3.48 42.50 -8.53
CA ASP A 177 -4.45 43.58 -8.92
C ASP A 177 -5.65 43.02 -9.71
N ARG A 178 -5.51 41.86 -10.31
CA ARG A 178 -6.55 41.22 -11.08
C ARG A 178 -6.69 39.76 -10.68
N VAL A 179 -7.92 39.30 -10.53
CA VAL A 179 -8.25 37.91 -10.23
C VAL A 179 -9.24 37.37 -11.25
N LEU A 180 -9.28 36.06 -11.41
CA LEU A 180 -10.27 35.39 -12.25
C LEU A 180 -11.65 35.53 -11.62
N LYS A 181 -12.68 35.73 -12.46
CA LYS A 181 -14.08 35.86 -12.02
C LYS A 181 -14.59 34.59 -11.32
N ARG A 182 -14.06 33.42 -11.70
CA ARG A 182 -14.45 32.14 -11.10
C ARG A 182 -13.41 31.74 -10.04
N PRO A 183 -13.82 31.63 -8.78
CA PRO A 183 -12.92 31.19 -7.72
C PRO A 183 -12.58 29.70 -7.85
N LEU A 184 -11.41 29.31 -7.35
CA LEU A 184 -11.03 27.92 -7.11
C LEU A 184 -11.46 27.55 -5.70
N VAL A 185 -12.25 26.47 -5.57
CA VAL A 185 -12.63 25.90 -4.27
C VAL A 185 -11.74 24.68 -4.01
N ILE A 186 -11.07 24.65 -2.86
CA ILE A 186 -10.23 23.54 -2.40
C ILE A 186 -10.95 22.89 -1.22
N CYS A 187 -11.33 21.62 -1.38
CA CYS A 187 -11.85 20.79 -0.30
C CYS A 187 -10.74 19.82 0.12
N PRO A 188 -10.04 20.06 1.23
CA PRO A 188 -9.06 19.10 1.74
C PRO A 188 -9.75 17.80 2.20
N PRO A 189 -9.06 16.65 2.13
CA PRO A 189 -9.58 15.37 2.60
C PRO A 189 -9.76 15.33 4.11
#